data_19d7ac516acd0e3c66c1078dc3fe38b6
#
_entry.id   19d7ac516acd0e3c66c1078dc3fe38b6
#
_cell.length_a   1.000
_cell.length_b   1.000
_cell.length_c   1.000
_cell.angle_alpha   90.00
_cell.angle_beta   90.00
_cell.angle_gamma   90.00
#
_symmetry.space_group_name_H-M   'P 1'
#
loop_
_entity.id
_entity.type
_entity.pdbx_description
1 polymer ?
#
loop_
_entity_poly.entity_id
_entity_poly.type
_entity_poly.pdbx_seq_one_letter_code
_entity_poly.pdbx_strand_id
1 'polypeptide(L)'
;MCALWRSCIYNCRDCAIKGKETGNIRRRLGPQIPHIKSCAPSSILFSSCSKIEKILTFAAMEIVVSGIRSTGNLHLGNYYGAIQNFVKMQHEYNCFFFIADLHSLTTHPTPASLHTNVKSVLIEYLAAGIDPEKATIYVQSDVPEIAELYLYLNMNAYLGELERSTSFKDKVRANPENVNAGLLTYPVLMAADILIHKATKVPVGKDQEQHLEMARTFGNRFNRLYNNEYFPEPYAFNFSNSLVKIPGLDGKGKMGKSEGEGNAIFLGDAPEVIRKKVMRAVTDSGPTVENQQKPDEIQNLFDLMKVVSTQDTYDHFNNLYNTCQVRYGDLKKQLAEDMIIATAPIRDRINAIAADTSYLSKVAKMGAEKARESASRTIKDVREIIGFRSF
;
A
#
# COMPACT_ATOMS: atom_id res chain seq x y z
N MET A 1 15.68 -6.48 -34.47
CA MET A 1 14.42 -5.93 -33.93
C MET A 1 14.08 -4.51 -34.36
N CYS A 2 14.98 -3.73 -34.97
CA CYS A 2 14.68 -2.36 -35.44
C CYS A 2 13.95 -2.23 -36.77
N ALA A 3 13.86 -3.29 -37.59
CA ALA A 3 13.27 -3.23 -38.94
C ALA A 3 11.74 -3.46 -38.96
N LEU A 4 11.17 -4.04 -37.89
CA LEU A 4 9.73 -4.29 -37.77
C LEU A 4 8.94 -3.09 -37.22
N TRP A 5 9.61 -2.12 -36.64
CA TRP A 5 8.98 -0.95 -36.00
C TRP A 5 8.54 0.13 -37.00
N ARG A 6 9.20 0.21 -38.18
CA ARG A 6 8.83 1.20 -39.19
C ARG A 6 7.58 0.84 -40.01
N SER A 7 7.21 -0.44 -40.06
CA SER A 7 6.05 -0.90 -40.83
C SER A 7 4.70 -0.70 -40.14
N CYS A 8 4.68 -0.65 -38.81
CA CYS A 8 3.43 -0.48 -38.04
C CYS A 8 2.98 0.98 -37.92
N ILE A 9 3.91 1.94 -37.93
CA ILE A 9 3.57 3.38 -37.76
C ILE A 9 2.97 3.97 -39.03
N TYR A 10 3.31 3.43 -40.20
CA TYR A 10 2.76 3.92 -41.50
C TYR A 10 1.32 3.49 -41.78
N ASN A 11 0.85 2.38 -41.21
CA ASN A 11 -0.52 1.91 -41.43
C ASN A 11 -1.58 2.49 -40.50
N CYS A 12 -1.17 3.18 -39.41
CA CYS A 12 -2.11 3.85 -38.48
C CYS A 12 -2.43 5.30 -38.87
N ARG A 13 -1.63 5.94 -39.72
CA ARG A 13 -1.90 7.32 -40.18
C ARG A 13 -3.02 7.42 -41.25
N ASP A 14 -3.31 6.36 -41.95
CA ASP A 14 -4.35 6.39 -43.00
C ASP A 14 -5.79 6.17 -42.47
N CYS A 15 -5.97 5.78 -41.22
CA CYS A 15 -7.30 5.66 -40.62
C CYS A 15 -7.83 6.95 -39.97
N ALA A 16 -6.99 7.97 -39.78
CA ALA A 16 -7.36 9.20 -39.05
C ALA A 16 -7.73 10.40 -39.94
N ILE A 17 -7.66 10.29 -41.26
CA ILE A 17 -7.89 11.44 -42.18
C ILE A 17 -8.97 11.11 -43.23
N LYS A 18 -10.13 10.62 -42.86
CA LYS A 18 -11.32 10.64 -43.72
C LYS A 18 -12.60 10.91 -42.93
N GLY A 19 -12.72 12.14 -42.53
CA GLY A 19 -13.95 12.72 -42.02
C GLY A 19 -13.95 14.23 -42.18
N LYS A 20 -14.02 14.71 -43.41
CA LYS A 20 -14.62 15.98 -43.89
C LYS A 20 -14.09 16.33 -45.28
N GLU A 21 -14.95 16.27 -46.23
CA GLU A 21 -15.24 17.25 -47.29
C GLU A 21 -15.87 16.56 -48.49
N THR A 22 -17.15 16.77 -48.62
CA THR A 22 -17.94 16.50 -49.82
C THR A 22 -17.85 17.72 -50.71
N GLY A 23 -17.36 17.55 -51.94
CA GLY A 23 -17.40 18.59 -52.96
C GLY A 23 -16.87 18.14 -54.31
N ASN A 24 -17.80 17.69 -55.15
CA ASN A 24 -17.75 17.61 -56.63
C ASN A 24 -16.40 17.59 -57.35
N ILE A 25 -16.15 16.48 -58.06
CA ILE A 25 -15.74 16.50 -59.48
C ILE A 25 -16.11 15.14 -60.12
N ARG A 26 -17.07 15.14 -61.02
CA ARG A 26 -17.32 14.10 -62.02
C ARG A 26 -16.40 14.30 -63.22
N ARG A 27 -15.63 13.30 -63.62
CA ARG A 27 -15.60 12.71 -65.00
C ARG A 27 -14.31 11.92 -65.25
N ARG A 28 -14.58 10.70 -65.76
CA ARG A 28 -13.78 9.89 -66.69
C ARG A 28 -12.57 9.14 -66.16
N LEU A 29 -12.74 7.83 -65.99
CA LEU A 29 -12.03 6.78 -66.76
C LEU A 29 -12.52 5.41 -66.25
N GLY A 30 -12.68 4.46 -67.12
CA GLY A 30 -13.40 3.22 -67.04
C GLY A 30 -12.70 2.09 -66.28
N PRO A 31 -13.27 0.88 -66.21
CA PRO A 31 -13.15 -0.06 -65.16
C PRO A 31 -12.00 -1.06 -65.31
N GLN A 32 -11.15 -1.20 -64.32
CA GLN A 32 -10.46 -2.46 -63.98
C GLN A 32 -10.21 -2.53 -62.49
N ILE A 33 -11.06 -3.28 -61.78
CA ILE A 33 -10.88 -3.60 -60.38
C ILE A 33 -10.32 -5.02 -60.31
N PRO A 34 -9.11 -5.26 -59.79
CA PRO A 34 -8.68 -6.60 -59.40
C PRO A 34 -9.41 -7.02 -58.12
N HIS A 35 -9.98 -8.21 -58.13
CA HIS A 35 -10.58 -8.86 -56.96
C HIS A 35 -9.60 -8.89 -55.77
N ILE A 36 -9.88 -8.10 -54.75
CA ILE A 36 -9.24 -8.22 -53.43
C ILE A 36 -9.93 -9.38 -52.71
N LYS A 37 -9.21 -10.49 -52.55
CA LYS A 37 -9.61 -11.59 -51.68
C LYS A 37 -9.75 -11.05 -50.26
N SER A 38 -10.92 -11.25 -49.67
CA SER A 38 -11.18 -10.96 -48.27
C SER A 38 -10.22 -11.75 -47.38
N CYS A 39 -9.25 -11.07 -46.78
CA CYS A 39 -8.52 -11.64 -45.67
C CYS A 39 -9.42 -11.64 -44.42
N ALA A 40 -9.81 -12.80 -43.96
CA ALA A 40 -10.45 -12.96 -42.64
C ALA A 40 -9.51 -12.40 -41.55
N PRO A 41 -10.04 -11.64 -40.57
CA PRO A 41 -9.21 -11.14 -39.49
C PRO A 41 -8.73 -12.33 -38.64
N SER A 42 -7.42 -12.59 -38.68
CA SER A 42 -6.83 -13.62 -37.84
C SER A 42 -6.96 -13.18 -36.37
N SER A 43 -7.57 -14.02 -35.53
CA SER A 43 -7.79 -13.82 -34.08
C SER A 43 -6.51 -13.54 -33.27
N ILE A 44 -5.34 -13.79 -33.87
CA ILE A 44 -4.01 -13.54 -33.30
C ILE A 44 -3.65 -12.03 -33.27
N LEU A 45 -4.14 -11.22 -34.22
CA LEU A 45 -3.85 -9.78 -34.27
C LEU A 45 -4.67 -8.98 -33.24
N PHE A 46 -5.87 -9.43 -32.89
CA PHE A 46 -6.69 -8.78 -31.86
C PHE A 46 -6.18 -9.02 -30.44
N SER A 47 -5.64 -10.20 -30.15
CA SER A 47 -5.05 -10.53 -28.84
C SER A 47 -3.76 -9.74 -28.56
N SER A 48 -2.95 -9.47 -29.57
CA SER A 48 -1.71 -8.67 -29.38
C SER A 48 -2.00 -7.17 -29.24
N CYS A 49 -3.01 -6.63 -29.91
CA CYS A 49 -3.38 -5.21 -29.79
C CYS A 49 -3.93 -4.90 -28.38
N SER A 50 -4.78 -5.75 -27.83
CA SER A 50 -5.32 -5.58 -26.49
C SER A 50 -4.26 -5.72 -25.37
N LYS A 51 -3.23 -6.54 -25.60
CA LYS A 51 -2.08 -6.62 -24.69
C LYS A 51 -1.20 -5.36 -24.76
N ILE A 52 -0.99 -4.82 -25.94
CA ILE A 52 -0.20 -3.59 -26.14
C ILE A 52 -0.94 -2.38 -25.55
N GLU A 53 -2.26 -2.27 -25.74
CA GLU A 53 -3.07 -1.22 -25.10
C GLU A 53 -3.04 -1.32 -23.59
N LYS A 54 -3.17 -2.52 -23.01
CA LYS A 54 -3.03 -2.72 -21.55
C LYS A 54 -1.65 -2.34 -21.04
N ILE A 55 -0.58 -2.68 -21.76
CA ILE A 55 0.80 -2.31 -21.39
C ILE A 55 0.99 -0.79 -21.47
N LEU A 56 0.48 -0.13 -22.51
CA LEU A 56 0.57 1.33 -22.65
C LEU A 56 -0.28 2.06 -21.61
N THR A 57 -1.46 1.55 -21.27
CA THR A 57 -2.32 2.13 -20.23
C THR A 57 -1.66 1.97 -18.84
N PHE A 58 -1.05 0.82 -18.55
CA PHE A 58 -0.35 0.58 -17.30
C PHE A 58 0.92 1.43 -17.14
N ALA A 59 1.64 1.69 -18.25
CA ALA A 59 2.82 2.57 -18.28
C ALA A 59 2.49 4.06 -18.08
N ALA A 60 1.23 4.46 -18.28
CA ALA A 60 0.74 5.82 -18.09
C ALA A 60 0.10 6.04 -16.71
N MET A 61 -0.09 4.97 -15.90
CA MET A 61 -0.67 5.08 -14.57
C MET A 61 0.34 5.68 -13.57
N GLU A 62 -0.11 6.61 -12.74
CA GLU A 62 0.72 7.15 -11.66
C GLU A 62 1.14 6.05 -10.68
N ILE A 63 2.37 6.15 -10.21
CA ILE A 63 2.97 5.15 -9.33
C ILE A 63 2.66 5.47 -7.88
N VAL A 64 2.07 4.49 -7.20
CA VAL A 64 1.82 4.51 -5.75
C VAL A 64 2.78 3.54 -5.08
N VAL A 65 3.49 4.00 -4.05
CA VAL A 65 4.33 3.14 -3.20
C VAL A 65 3.86 3.21 -1.76
N SER A 66 3.71 2.07 -1.13
CA SER A 66 3.47 1.99 0.31
C SER A 66 3.98 0.67 0.87
N GLY A 67 4.23 0.63 2.18
CA GLY A 67 4.73 -0.56 2.84
C GLY A 67 4.25 -0.70 4.27
N ILE A 68 4.20 -1.93 4.76
CA ILE A 68 3.92 -2.24 6.16
C ILE A 68 5.12 -2.97 6.76
N ARG A 69 5.51 -2.56 7.98
CA ARG A 69 6.59 -3.21 8.71
C ARG A 69 6.22 -4.65 9.07
N SER A 70 7.20 -5.56 8.96
CA SER A 70 7.06 -6.96 9.34
C SER A 70 7.12 -7.16 10.86
N THR A 71 6.16 -6.57 11.59
CA THR A 71 6.09 -6.65 13.05
C THR A 71 5.09 -7.69 13.57
N GLY A 72 4.71 -8.65 12.74
CA GLY A 72 3.74 -9.72 13.03
C GLY A 72 2.35 -9.43 12.46
N ASN A 73 1.35 -10.18 12.89
CA ASN A 73 0.00 -10.18 12.33
C ASN A 73 -0.63 -8.78 12.27
N LEU A 74 -1.42 -8.54 11.24
CA LEU A 74 -2.13 -7.28 11.04
C LEU A 74 -3.42 -7.27 11.88
N HIS A 75 -3.73 -6.11 12.44
CA HIS A 75 -4.95 -5.88 13.22
C HIS A 75 -5.97 -5.04 12.45
N LEU A 76 -7.20 -4.92 12.95
CA LEU A 76 -8.27 -4.12 12.33
C LEU A 76 -7.82 -2.70 12.00
N GLY A 77 -6.96 -2.08 12.85
CA GLY A 77 -6.41 -0.76 12.58
C GLY A 77 -5.55 -0.70 11.32
N ASN A 78 -4.76 -1.75 11.01
CA ASN A 78 -4.02 -1.83 9.75
C ASN A 78 -4.97 -2.04 8.56
N TYR A 79 -5.97 -2.90 8.72
CA TYR A 79 -6.92 -3.22 7.66
C TYR A 79 -7.73 -2.00 7.22
N TYR A 80 -8.46 -1.38 8.16
CA TYR A 80 -9.30 -0.23 7.85
C TYR A 80 -8.51 1.07 7.63
N GLY A 81 -7.35 1.21 8.29
CA GLY A 81 -6.50 2.39 8.18
C GLY A 81 -5.65 2.44 6.91
N ALA A 82 -5.29 1.31 6.33
CA ALA A 82 -4.38 1.27 5.18
C ALA A 82 -4.78 0.25 4.12
N ILE A 83 -4.91 -1.06 4.47
CA ILE A 83 -4.97 -2.15 3.49
C ILE A 83 -6.23 -2.06 2.62
N GLN A 84 -7.37 -1.70 3.20
CA GLN A 84 -8.61 -1.52 2.44
C GLN A 84 -8.46 -0.47 1.33
N ASN A 85 -7.65 0.57 1.57
CA ASN A 85 -7.31 1.56 0.55
C ASN A 85 -6.37 0.97 -0.51
N PHE A 86 -5.39 0.13 -0.12
CA PHE A 86 -4.51 -0.56 -1.08
C PHE A 86 -5.31 -1.44 -2.04
N VAL A 87 -6.30 -2.18 -1.51
CA VAL A 87 -7.22 -3.00 -2.33
C VAL A 87 -8.00 -2.15 -3.35
N LYS A 88 -8.36 -0.93 -3.00
CA LYS A 88 -9.03 -0.02 -3.94
C LYS A 88 -8.05 0.58 -4.95
N MET A 89 -6.90 1.08 -4.48
CA MET A 89 -5.89 1.75 -5.31
C MET A 89 -5.33 0.85 -6.43
N GLN A 90 -5.22 -0.46 -6.22
CA GLN A 90 -4.70 -1.41 -7.22
C GLN A 90 -5.51 -1.43 -8.54
N HIS A 91 -6.71 -0.87 -8.56
CA HIS A 91 -7.54 -0.78 -9.75
C HIS A 91 -7.32 0.50 -10.57
N GLU A 92 -6.69 1.51 -9.97
CA GLU A 92 -6.59 2.86 -10.55
C GLU A 92 -5.13 3.30 -10.75
N TYR A 93 -4.19 2.67 -10.02
CA TYR A 93 -2.78 3.08 -9.97
C TYR A 93 -1.84 1.89 -10.22
N ASN A 94 -0.61 2.20 -10.66
CA ASN A 94 0.48 1.23 -10.67
C ASN A 94 1.06 1.14 -9.25
N CYS A 95 0.61 0.13 -8.48
CA CYS A 95 0.88 0.01 -7.07
C CYS A 95 2.05 -0.92 -6.77
N PHE A 96 2.96 -0.44 -5.92
CA PHE A 96 4.05 -1.20 -5.31
C PHE A 96 3.81 -1.27 -3.80
N PHE A 97 3.42 -2.44 -3.30
CA PHE A 97 3.17 -2.67 -1.88
C PHE A 97 4.23 -3.60 -1.31
N PHE A 98 5.07 -3.07 -0.43
CA PHE A 98 6.18 -3.84 0.10
C PHE A 98 6.03 -4.21 1.58
N ILE A 99 6.68 -5.31 1.95
CA ILE A 99 6.83 -5.74 3.34
C ILE A 99 8.19 -5.24 3.80
N ALA A 100 8.18 -4.29 4.73
CA ALA A 100 9.35 -3.53 5.17
C ALA A 100 10.17 -4.30 6.22
N ASP A 101 10.88 -5.33 5.78
CA ASP A 101 11.71 -6.18 6.63
C ASP A 101 13.06 -5.54 6.97
N LEU A 102 13.69 -4.80 6.06
CA LEU A 102 14.91 -4.03 6.36
C LEU A 102 14.65 -2.98 7.42
N HIS A 103 13.52 -2.27 7.37
CA HIS A 103 13.11 -1.33 8.42
C HIS A 103 12.93 -2.01 9.78
N SER A 104 12.54 -3.28 9.79
CA SER A 104 12.36 -4.05 11.03
C SER A 104 13.68 -4.36 11.74
N LEU A 105 14.81 -4.34 11.04
CA LEU A 105 16.14 -4.58 11.62
C LEU A 105 16.53 -3.53 12.67
N THR A 106 15.94 -2.35 12.64
CA THR A 106 16.18 -1.30 13.66
C THR A 106 15.80 -1.72 15.09
N THR A 107 14.98 -2.76 15.23
CA THR A 107 14.54 -3.33 16.51
C THR A 107 15.17 -4.69 16.82
N HIS A 108 16.13 -5.14 16.02
CA HIS A 108 16.87 -6.39 16.18
C HIS A 108 15.99 -7.63 16.42
N PRO A 109 15.01 -7.94 15.52
CA PRO A 109 14.19 -9.13 15.64
C PRO A 109 15.07 -10.39 15.50
N THR A 110 14.63 -11.51 16.11
CA THR A 110 15.29 -12.78 15.86
C THR A 110 15.06 -13.24 14.42
N PRO A 111 15.98 -14.00 13.80
CA PRO A 111 15.79 -14.49 12.42
C PRO A 111 14.48 -15.26 12.23
N ALA A 112 14.10 -16.09 13.20
CA ALA A 112 12.85 -16.86 13.15
C ALA A 112 11.62 -15.94 13.22
N SER A 113 11.60 -14.94 14.09
CA SER A 113 10.49 -13.99 14.19
C SER A 113 10.38 -13.11 12.96
N LEU A 114 11.50 -12.64 12.40
CA LEU A 114 11.50 -11.84 11.18
C LEU A 114 10.89 -12.62 10.01
N HIS A 115 11.34 -13.85 9.77
CA HIS A 115 10.82 -14.71 8.70
C HIS A 115 9.32 -14.99 8.88
N THR A 116 8.90 -15.36 10.08
CA THR A 116 7.49 -15.62 10.39
C THR A 116 6.62 -14.37 10.16
N ASN A 117 7.09 -13.21 10.61
CA ASN A 117 6.37 -11.95 10.47
C ASN A 117 6.23 -11.53 9.00
N VAL A 118 7.29 -11.66 8.19
CA VAL A 118 7.24 -11.39 6.75
C VAL A 118 6.21 -12.28 6.08
N LYS A 119 6.27 -13.59 6.35
CA LYS A 119 5.30 -14.57 5.82
C LYS A 119 3.85 -14.21 6.22
N SER A 120 3.63 -13.86 7.49
CA SER A 120 2.29 -13.48 7.97
C SER A 120 1.75 -12.25 7.25
N VAL A 121 2.55 -11.20 7.07
CA VAL A 121 2.10 -9.98 6.36
C VAL A 121 1.79 -10.27 4.90
N LEU A 122 2.57 -11.13 4.22
CA LEU A 122 2.29 -11.53 2.84
C LEU A 122 0.95 -12.27 2.72
N ILE A 123 0.70 -13.24 3.62
CA ILE A 123 -0.56 -13.97 3.67
C ILE A 123 -1.73 -13.01 3.88
N GLU A 124 -1.59 -12.09 4.83
CA GLU A 124 -2.65 -11.16 5.20
C GLU A 124 -2.92 -10.10 4.14
N TYR A 125 -1.91 -9.65 3.39
CA TYR A 125 -2.09 -8.80 2.21
C TYR A 125 -2.97 -9.48 1.17
N LEU A 126 -2.65 -10.73 0.83
CA LEU A 126 -3.41 -11.52 -0.14
C LEU A 126 -4.82 -11.83 0.37
N ALA A 127 -4.95 -12.21 1.65
CA ALA A 127 -6.23 -12.52 2.28
C ALA A 127 -7.14 -11.28 2.37
N ALA A 128 -6.57 -10.10 2.54
CA ALA A 128 -7.31 -8.83 2.54
C ALA A 128 -7.82 -8.42 1.15
N GLY A 129 -7.30 -9.04 0.08
CA GLY A 129 -7.76 -8.84 -1.30
C GLY A 129 -6.81 -8.05 -2.19
N ILE A 130 -5.55 -7.88 -1.79
CA ILE A 130 -4.53 -7.37 -2.72
C ILE A 130 -4.24 -8.46 -3.75
N ASP A 131 -4.42 -8.14 -5.02
CA ASP A 131 -4.29 -9.04 -6.16
C ASP A 131 -2.87 -8.91 -6.77
N PRO A 132 -2.03 -9.97 -6.72
CA PRO A 132 -0.66 -9.92 -7.23
C PRO A 132 -0.56 -9.74 -8.75
N GLU A 133 -1.67 -9.91 -9.48
CA GLU A 133 -1.71 -9.61 -10.92
C GLU A 133 -1.95 -8.11 -11.19
N LYS A 134 -2.52 -7.36 -10.21
CA LYS A 134 -2.84 -5.93 -10.34
C LYS A 134 -1.82 -5.05 -9.62
N ALA A 135 -1.32 -5.49 -8.47
CA ALA A 135 -0.33 -4.77 -7.70
C ALA A 135 0.97 -5.58 -7.58
N THR A 136 2.09 -4.90 -7.51
CA THR A 136 3.38 -5.52 -7.23
C THR A 136 3.53 -5.65 -5.72
N ILE A 137 3.45 -6.90 -5.19
CA ILE A 137 3.65 -7.21 -3.78
C ILE A 137 5.03 -7.83 -3.63
N TYR A 138 5.92 -7.25 -2.81
CA TYR A 138 7.27 -7.77 -2.65
C TYR A 138 7.80 -7.60 -1.22
N VAL A 139 8.83 -8.37 -0.89
CA VAL A 139 9.60 -8.19 0.34
C VAL A 139 10.73 -7.21 0.04
N GLN A 140 10.93 -6.22 0.87
CA GLN A 140 11.89 -5.14 0.65
C GLN A 140 13.31 -5.67 0.42
N SER A 141 13.75 -6.66 1.21
CA SER A 141 15.08 -7.27 1.08
C SER A 141 15.28 -8.09 -0.20
N ASP A 142 14.20 -8.47 -0.88
CA ASP A 142 14.28 -9.14 -2.18
C ASP A 142 14.65 -8.18 -3.33
N VAL A 143 14.76 -6.87 -3.06
CA VAL A 143 15.13 -5.84 -4.03
C VAL A 143 16.41 -5.14 -3.57
N PRO A 144 17.60 -5.71 -3.80
CA PRO A 144 18.87 -5.18 -3.31
C PRO A 144 19.18 -3.78 -3.82
N GLU A 145 18.62 -3.38 -4.96
CA GLU A 145 18.73 -2.03 -5.53
C GLU A 145 18.25 -0.93 -4.56
N ILE A 146 17.32 -1.25 -3.65
CA ILE A 146 16.87 -0.33 -2.61
C ILE A 146 18.03 0.00 -1.67
N ALA A 147 18.79 -1.01 -1.24
CA ALA A 147 19.93 -0.80 -0.36
C ALA A 147 21.05 0.00 -1.06
N GLU A 148 21.21 -0.17 -2.35
CA GLU A 148 22.17 0.60 -3.14
C GLU A 148 21.74 2.07 -3.26
N LEU A 149 20.47 2.33 -3.59
CA LEU A 149 19.96 3.70 -3.63
C LEU A 149 20.01 4.36 -2.25
N TYR A 150 19.64 3.62 -1.20
CA TYR A 150 19.80 4.09 0.18
C TYR A 150 21.22 4.54 0.48
N LEU A 151 22.23 3.79 0.07
CA LEU A 151 23.63 4.18 0.25
C LEU A 151 23.93 5.51 -0.45
N TYR A 152 23.51 5.69 -1.70
CA TYR A 152 23.75 6.93 -2.46
C TYR A 152 23.05 8.14 -1.85
N LEU A 153 21.80 7.98 -1.44
CA LEU A 153 21.05 9.03 -0.76
C LEU A 153 21.64 9.36 0.61
N ASN A 154 22.16 8.36 1.32
CA ASN A 154 22.76 8.53 2.64
C ASN A 154 24.04 9.37 2.59
N MET A 155 24.84 9.26 1.50
CA MET A 155 26.00 10.12 1.26
C MET A 155 25.64 11.61 1.09
N ASN A 156 24.37 11.89 0.78
CA ASN A 156 23.82 13.24 0.59
C ASN A 156 22.91 13.70 1.74
N ALA A 157 22.66 12.86 2.75
CA ALA A 157 21.86 13.19 3.92
C ALA A 157 22.69 13.91 4.97
N TYR A 158 22.26 15.09 5.40
CA TYR A 158 22.98 15.83 6.43
C TYR A 158 22.61 15.36 7.82
N LEU A 159 23.61 15.09 8.66
CA LEU A 159 23.45 14.59 10.03
C LEU A 159 22.45 15.43 10.83
N GLY A 160 22.59 16.75 10.82
CA GLY A 160 21.69 17.64 11.57
C GLY A 160 20.24 17.64 11.06
N GLU A 161 19.95 17.21 9.82
CA GLU A 161 18.57 17.01 9.35
C GLU A 161 17.99 15.74 9.95
N LEU A 162 18.75 14.66 9.95
CA LEU A 162 18.36 13.37 10.50
C LEU A 162 18.10 13.46 12.01
N GLU A 163 18.98 14.11 12.76
CA GLU A 163 18.86 14.30 14.22
C GLU A 163 17.67 15.20 14.61
N ARG A 164 17.25 16.11 13.73
CA ARG A 164 16.07 16.97 13.97
C ARG A 164 14.74 16.25 13.76
N SER A 165 14.72 15.07 13.14
CA SER A 165 13.49 14.29 12.95
C SER A 165 12.80 14.04 14.29
N THR A 166 11.52 14.36 14.37
CA THR A 166 10.70 14.12 15.58
C THR A 166 10.64 12.64 15.91
N SER A 167 10.45 11.81 14.91
CA SER A 167 10.37 10.36 15.07
C SER A 167 11.69 9.73 15.54
N PHE A 168 12.85 10.27 15.18
CA PHE A 168 14.13 9.85 15.75
C PHE A 168 14.18 10.17 17.25
N LYS A 169 13.86 11.41 17.63
CA LYS A 169 13.84 11.84 19.04
C LYS A 169 12.89 11.01 19.89
N ASP A 170 11.71 10.71 19.37
CA ASP A 170 10.70 9.92 20.10
C ASP A 170 11.17 8.47 20.30
N LYS A 171 11.80 7.86 19.28
CA LYS A 171 12.37 6.51 19.40
C LYS A 171 13.55 6.44 20.35
N VAL A 172 14.42 7.46 20.35
CA VAL A 172 15.53 7.57 21.33
C VAL A 172 14.96 7.66 22.76
N ARG A 173 13.92 8.45 22.98
CA ARG A 173 13.25 8.55 24.29
C ARG A 173 12.60 7.24 24.72
N ALA A 174 11.96 6.55 23.78
CA ALA A 174 11.24 5.29 24.05
C ALA A 174 12.19 4.12 24.36
N ASN A 175 13.38 4.09 23.76
CA ASN A 175 14.38 3.03 23.95
C ASN A 175 15.81 3.59 23.85
N PRO A 176 16.31 4.25 24.90
CA PRO A 176 17.62 4.88 24.90
C PRO A 176 18.79 3.89 24.80
N GLU A 177 18.57 2.62 25.17
CA GLU A 177 19.59 1.56 25.11
C GLU A 177 19.82 1.02 23.68
N ASN A 178 18.90 1.29 22.76
CA ASN A 178 19.00 0.83 21.36
C ASN A 178 19.02 2.00 20.38
N VAL A 179 19.94 2.93 20.56
CA VAL A 179 20.15 4.03 19.61
C VAL A 179 21.23 3.64 18.62
N ASN A 180 20.82 3.09 17.47
CA ASN A 180 21.73 2.62 16.43
C ASN A 180 21.64 3.51 15.17
N ALA A 181 22.63 3.36 14.26
CA ALA A 181 22.71 4.13 13.03
C ALA A 181 21.48 3.95 12.13
N GLY A 182 20.93 2.72 12.06
CA GLY A 182 19.71 2.45 11.29
C GLY A 182 18.50 3.22 11.81
N LEU A 183 18.44 3.48 13.13
CA LEU A 183 17.40 4.31 13.73
C LEU A 183 17.53 5.79 13.32
N LEU A 184 18.74 6.29 13.13
CA LEU A 184 18.99 7.65 12.63
C LEU A 184 18.69 7.77 11.15
N THR A 185 19.10 6.79 10.36
CA THR A 185 19.08 6.85 8.88
C THR A 185 17.86 6.18 8.24
N TYR A 186 16.93 5.60 9.01
CA TYR A 186 15.75 4.97 8.42
C TYR A 186 14.88 5.91 7.54
N PRO A 187 14.83 7.25 7.74
CA PRO A 187 14.11 8.13 6.81
C PRO A 187 14.74 8.16 5.42
N VAL A 188 16.06 7.94 5.34
CA VAL A 188 16.77 7.82 4.05
C VAL A 188 16.42 6.50 3.36
N LEU A 189 16.30 5.40 4.14
CA LEU A 189 15.82 4.12 3.61
C LEU A 189 14.38 4.23 3.08
N MET A 190 13.50 4.91 3.83
CA MET A 190 12.13 5.17 3.34
C MET A 190 12.11 6.02 2.07
N ALA A 191 13.01 7.00 1.96
CA ALA A 191 13.16 7.77 0.73
C ALA A 191 13.61 6.89 -0.44
N ALA A 192 14.53 5.94 -0.19
CA ALA A 192 14.96 4.98 -1.21
C ALA A 192 13.80 4.08 -1.67
N ASP A 193 12.96 3.58 -0.77
CA ASP A 193 11.76 2.79 -1.12
C ASP A 193 10.82 3.54 -2.07
N ILE A 194 10.65 4.84 -1.84
CA ILE A 194 9.76 5.70 -2.65
C ILE A 194 10.41 6.04 -3.99
N LEU A 195 11.65 6.51 -3.96
CA LEU A 195 12.33 7.06 -5.12
C LEU A 195 12.81 5.98 -6.10
N ILE A 196 13.07 4.76 -5.62
CA ILE A 196 13.51 3.64 -6.47
C ILE A 196 12.50 3.31 -7.58
N HIS A 197 11.22 3.49 -7.30
CA HIS A 197 10.13 3.28 -8.24
C HIS A 197 9.64 4.58 -8.89
N LYS A 198 10.28 5.74 -8.59
CA LYS A 198 9.83 7.07 -9.03
C LYS A 198 8.38 7.36 -8.66
N ALA A 199 7.97 6.96 -7.47
CA ALA A 199 6.61 7.14 -7.01
C ALA A 199 6.27 8.62 -6.82
N THR A 200 5.11 9.01 -7.32
CA THR A 200 4.56 10.36 -7.12
C THR A 200 3.54 10.41 -6.00
N LYS A 201 2.93 9.27 -5.66
CA LYS A 201 1.87 9.18 -4.64
C LYS A 201 2.26 8.20 -3.54
N VAL A 202 2.21 8.65 -2.30
CA VAL A 202 2.55 7.85 -1.13
C VAL A 202 1.40 7.93 -0.12
N PRO A 203 0.62 6.85 0.06
CA PRO A 203 -0.44 6.83 1.07
C PRO A 203 0.18 6.73 2.47
N VAL A 204 0.23 7.86 3.16
CA VAL A 204 0.79 7.98 4.50
C VAL A 204 -0.15 8.71 5.45
N GLY A 205 -0.10 8.33 6.73
CA GLY A 205 -0.74 9.08 7.79
C GLY A 205 0.02 10.39 8.10
N LYS A 206 -0.63 11.30 8.82
CA LYS A 206 -0.03 12.58 9.22
C LYS A 206 1.30 12.43 9.98
N ASP A 207 1.45 11.36 10.73
CA ASP A 207 2.66 11.03 11.47
C ASP A 207 3.88 10.72 10.57
N GLN A 208 3.64 10.42 9.29
CA GLN A 208 4.69 10.12 8.30
C GLN A 208 4.94 11.29 7.32
N GLU A 209 4.21 12.38 7.41
CA GLU A 209 4.38 13.53 6.51
C GLU A 209 5.79 14.11 6.55
N GLN A 210 6.42 14.15 7.74
CA GLN A 210 7.80 14.61 7.88
C GLN A 210 8.80 13.73 7.13
N HIS A 211 8.60 12.41 7.12
CA HIS A 211 9.48 11.50 6.37
C HIS A 211 9.30 11.68 4.86
N LEU A 212 8.08 11.97 4.42
CA LEU A 212 7.82 12.25 3.01
C LEU A 212 8.46 13.58 2.57
N GLU A 213 8.45 14.62 3.44
CA GLU A 213 9.22 15.85 3.21
C GLU A 213 10.72 15.57 3.10
N MET A 214 11.25 14.67 3.95
CA MET A 214 12.66 14.27 3.85
C MET A 214 12.93 13.54 2.53
N ALA A 215 12.02 12.66 2.06
CA ALA A 215 12.17 12.00 0.77
C ALA A 215 12.22 13.00 -0.39
N ARG A 216 11.35 14.03 -0.39
CA ARG A 216 11.42 15.15 -1.35
C ARG A 216 12.77 15.88 -1.26
N THR A 217 13.21 16.18 -0.04
CA THR A 217 14.48 16.87 0.19
C THR A 217 15.67 16.08 -0.39
N PHE A 218 15.72 14.77 -0.18
CA PHE A 218 16.81 13.93 -0.70
C PHE A 218 16.75 13.79 -2.23
N GLY A 219 15.55 13.61 -2.81
CA GLY A 219 15.37 13.55 -4.25
C GLY A 219 15.75 14.87 -4.93
N ASN A 220 15.27 16.00 -4.41
CA ASN A 220 15.58 17.33 -4.93
C ASN A 220 17.05 17.70 -4.75
N ARG A 221 17.69 17.24 -3.66
CA ARG A 221 19.14 17.44 -3.46
C ARG A 221 19.94 16.65 -4.46
N PHE A 222 19.57 15.40 -4.73
CA PHE A 222 20.18 14.58 -5.78
C PHE A 222 20.04 15.27 -7.15
N ASN A 223 18.84 15.70 -7.52
CA ASN A 223 18.57 16.39 -8.78
C ASN A 223 19.45 17.64 -8.95
N ARG A 224 19.55 18.48 -7.91
CA ARG A 224 20.42 19.68 -7.94
C ARG A 224 21.90 19.37 -8.00
N LEU A 225 22.35 18.36 -7.23
CA LEU A 225 23.77 18.01 -7.14
C LEU A 225 24.33 17.54 -8.50
N TYR A 226 23.51 16.82 -9.25
CA TYR A 226 23.88 16.29 -10.56
C TYR A 226 23.29 17.07 -11.74
N ASN A 227 22.66 18.23 -11.49
CA ASN A 227 22.01 19.09 -12.49
C ASN A 227 21.08 18.29 -13.42
N ASN A 228 20.20 17.48 -12.82
CA ASN A 228 19.29 16.60 -13.51
C ASN A 228 17.92 16.60 -12.80
N GLU A 229 16.81 16.51 -13.54
CA GLU A 229 15.45 16.37 -12.98
C GLU A 229 15.01 14.90 -12.99
N TYR A 230 15.78 14.05 -12.33
CA TYR A 230 15.60 12.60 -12.41
C TYR A 230 14.52 12.06 -11.49
N PHE A 231 14.54 12.43 -10.21
CA PHE A 231 13.55 12.00 -9.23
C PHE A 231 12.35 12.96 -9.20
N PRO A 232 11.12 12.44 -9.39
CA PRO A 232 9.92 13.23 -9.18
C PRO A 232 9.71 13.54 -7.69
N GLU A 233 8.92 14.56 -7.39
CA GLU A 233 8.51 14.85 -6.02
C GLU A 233 7.37 13.93 -5.60
N PRO A 234 7.52 13.14 -4.50
CA PRO A 234 6.45 12.34 -3.95
C PRO A 234 5.51 13.19 -3.09
N TYR A 235 4.19 12.96 -3.21
CA TYR A 235 3.16 13.66 -2.45
C TYR A 235 2.40 12.71 -1.53
N ALA A 236 1.98 13.23 -0.35
CA ALA A 236 1.06 12.52 0.51
C ALA A 236 -0.28 12.33 -0.23
N PHE A 237 -0.76 11.09 -0.22
CA PHE A 237 -1.94 10.70 -0.97
C PHE A 237 -2.96 10.03 -0.07
N ASN A 238 -4.13 10.62 0.05
CA ASN A 238 -5.27 10.03 0.74
C ASN A 238 -6.29 9.58 -0.30
N PHE A 239 -6.42 8.28 -0.49
CA PHE A 239 -7.36 7.72 -1.46
C PHE A 239 -8.83 7.88 -1.04
N SER A 240 -9.11 7.89 0.27
CA SER A 240 -10.43 8.16 0.82
C SER A 240 -10.38 9.39 1.72
N ASN A 241 -11.41 10.24 1.65
CA ASN A 241 -11.54 11.45 2.47
C ASN A 241 -11.59 11.20 3.99
N SER A 242 -11.60 9.93 4.43
CA SER A 242 -11.60 9.53 5.83
C SER A 242 -10.57 8.44 6.08
N LEU A 243 -9.44 8.80 6.67
CA LEU A 243 -8.59 7.83 7.37
C LEU A 243 -9.36 7.41 8.62
N VAL A 244 -9.88 6.19 8.64
CA VAL A 244 -10.58 5.64 9.79
C VAL A 244 -9.55 5.31 10.85
N LYS A 245 -9.49 6.12 11.91
CA LYS A 245 -8.67 5.82 13.08
C LYS A 245 -9.39 4.77 13.92
N ILE A 246 -8.87 3.58 13.99
CA ILE A 246 -9.44 2.48 14.78
C ILE A 246 -8.88 2.57 16.21
N PRO A 247 -9.73 2.79 17.22
CA PRO A 247 -9.30 2.83 18.61
C PRO A 247 -8.94 1.46 19.16
N GLY A 248 -8.10 1.43 20.19
CA GLY A 248 -7.78 0.23 20.94
C GLY A 248 -8.88 -0.15 21.92
N LEU A 249 -8.82 -1.38 22.43
CA LEU A 249 -9.77 -1.90 23.43
C LEU A 249 -9.46 -1.44 24.85
N ASP A 250 -8.29 -0.84 25.09
CA ASP A 250 -7.84 -0.33 26.39
C ASP A 250 -8.38 1.07 26.73
N GLY A 251 -9.13 1.68 25.81
CA GLY A 251 -9.67 3.03 26.01
C GLY A 251 -8.70 4.18 25.85
N LYS A 252 -7.40 3.92 25.60
CA LYS A 252 -6.36 4.96 25.71
C LYS A 252 -5.84 5.50 24.37
N GLY A 253 -6.27 4.96 23.26
CA GLY A 253 -5.75 5.47 22.02
C GLY A 253 -6.00 4.61 20.78
N LYS A 254 -5.05 4.64 19.85
CA LYS A 254 -5.10 3.91 18.59
C LYS A 254 -4.84 2.42 18.82
N MET A 255 -5.59 1.56 18.13
CA MET A 255 -5.29 0.13 18.14
C MET A 255 -3.86 -0.13 17.68
N GLY A 256 -3.08 -0.83 18.49
CA GLY A 256 -1.67 -1.09 18.22
C GLY A 256 -1.12 -2.23 19.09
N LYS A 257 -0.02 -2.83 18.63
CA LYS A 257 0.65 -3.95 19.31
C LYS A 257 1.49 -3.49 20.51
N SER A 258 1.97 -2.25 20.49
CA SER A 258 2.79 -1.65 21.55
C SER A 258 2.08 -1.56 22.89
N GLU A 259 0.75 -1.50 22.86
CA GLU A 259 -0.10 -1.41 24.05
C GLU A 259 -0.51 -2.78 24.62
N GLY A 260 0.07 -3.86 24.07
CA GLY A 260 -0.19 -5.24 24.49
C GLY A 260 -1.16 -6.00 23.57
N GLU A 261 -1.02 -7.33 23.53
CA GLU A 261 -1.83 -8.20 22.66
C GLU A 261 -3.33 -8.13 22.93
N GLY A 262 -3.75 -7.74 24.13
CA GLY A 262 -5.15 -7.60 24.51
C GLY A 262 -5.83 -6.36 23.94
N ASN A 263 -5.05 -5.37 23.48
CA ASN A 263 -5.58 -4.11 22.96
C ASN A 263 -5.97 -4.15 21.48
N ALA A 264 -5.54 -5.18 20.75
CA ALA A 264 -5.75 -5.27 19.30
C ALA A 264 -6.50 -6.55 18.92
N ILE A 265 -7.41 -6.42 17.94
CA ILE A 265 -8.06 -7.54 17.26
C ILE A 265 -7.29 -7.79 15.96
N PHE A 266 -6.67 -8.98 15.83
CA PHE A 266 -5.94 -9.38 14.64
C PHE A 266 -6.87 -10.01 13.60
N LEU A 267 -6.53 -9.89 12.33
CA LEU A 267 -7.35 -10.41 11.22
C LEU A 267 -7.51 -11.93 11.27
N GLY A 268 -6.50 -12.63 11.79
CA GLY A 268 -6.51 -14.08 11.97
C GLY A 268 -7.00 -14.58 13.33
N ASP A 269 -7.44 -13.69 14.24
CA ASP A 269 -7.91 -14.11 15.56
C ASP A 269 -9.12 -15.06 15.46
N ALA A 270 -9.07 -16.15 16.22
CA ALA A 270 -10.21 -17.08 16.34
C ALA A 270 -11.40 -16.40 17.03
N PRO A 271 -12.66 -16.81 16.76
CA PRO A 271 -13.85 -16.19 17.34
C PRO A 271 -13.82 -16.08 18.86
N GLU A 272 -13.30 -17.11 19.55
CA GLU A 272 -13.20 -17.16 21.00
C GLU A 272 -12.21 -16.14 21.54
N VAL A 273 -11.11 -15.89 20.78
CA VAL A 273 -10.09 -14.88 21.12
C VAL A 273 -10.69 -13.48 20.98
N ILE A 274 -11.42 -13.23 19.91
CA ILE A 274 -12.11 -11.94 19.68
C ILE A 274 -13.10 -11.67 20.83
N ARG A 275 -14.00 -12.64 21.14
CA ARG A 275 -14.94 -12.50 22.27
C ARG A 275 -14.22 -12.19 23.57
N LYS A 276 -13.16 -12.94 23.90
CA LYS A 276 -12.39 -12.74 25.13
C LYS A 276 -11.76 -11.34 25.20
N LYS A 277 -11.20 -10.85 24.10
CA LYS A 277 -10.59 -9.51 24.03
C LYS A 277 -11.64 -8.42 24.17
N VAL A 278 -12.73 -8.47 23.42
CA VAL A 278 -13.80 -7.46 23.45
C VAL A 278 -14.51 -7.42 24.81
N MET A 279 -14.77 -8.57 25.42
CA MET A 279 -15.38 -8.63 26.76
C MET A 279 -14.51 -8.00 27.85
N ARG A 280 -13.19 -7.94 27.65
CA ARG A 280 -12.23 -7.30 28.57
C ARG A 280 -12.03 -5.79 28.30
N ALA A 281 -12.60 -5.26 27.24
CA ALA A 281 -12.50 -3.83 26.93
C ALA A 281 -12.94 -2.97 28.15
N VAL A 282 -12.24 -1.87 28.34
CA VAL A 282 -12.51 -0.97 29.47
C VAL A 282 -13.87 -0.29 29.31
N THR A 283 -14.62 -0.17 30.39
CA THR A 283 -15.89 0.57 30.45
C THR A 283 -16.03 1.17 31.84
N ASP A 284 -16.81 2.26 31.92
CA ASP A 284 -17.23 2.89 33.17
C ASP A 284 -18.46 2.20 33.78
N SER A 285 -19.14 2.88 34.72
CA SER A 285 -20.36 2.39 35.37
C SER A 285 -21.66 2.67 34.60
N GLY A 286 -21.59 3.38 33.48
CA GLY A 286 -22.72 3.74 32.63
C GLY A 286 -23.16 5.20 32.77
N PRO A 287 -23.96 5.68 31.79
CA PRO A 287 -24.48 7.04 31.81
C PRO A 287 -25.48 7.25 32.96
N THR A 288 -25.40 8.38 33.64
CA THR A 288 -26.28 8.75 34.77
C THR A 288 -27.31 9.80 34.39
N VAL A 289 -27.11 10.47 33.25
CA VAL A 289 -28.06 11.45 32.70
C VAL A 289 -28.28 11.20 31.21
N GLU A 290 -29.47 11.52 30.73
CA GLU A 290 -29.81 11.38 29.30
C GLU A 290 -28.88 12.21 28.44
N ASN A 291 -28.47 11.65 27.28
CA ASN A 291 -27.56 12.26 26.33
C ASN A 291 -26.21 12.68 26.92
N GLN A 292 -25.76 11.98 27.96
CA GLN A 292 -24.42 12.19 28.54
C GLN A 292 -23.35 12.01 27.48
N GLN A 293 -22.37 12.91 27.47
CA GLN A 293 -21.19 12.73 26.60
C GLN A 293 -20.47 11.43 26.96
N LYS A 294 -20.16 10.63 25.95
CA LYS A 294 -19.43 9.37 26.15
C LYS A 294 -17.99 9.66 26.56
N PRO A 295 -17.49 9.06 27.67
CA PRO A 295 -16.07 9.03 27.96
C PRO A 295 -15.28 8.35 26.84
N ASP A 296 -13.97 8.61 26.73
CA ASP A 296 -13.13 8.13 25.64
C ASP A 296 -13.18 6.61 25.47
N GLU A 297 -13.16 5.84 26.56
CA GLU A 297 -13.24 4.39 26.56
C GLU A 297 -14.55 3.87 26.00
N ILE A 298 -15.66 4.58 26.25
CA ILE A 298 -16.97 4.23 25.73
C ILE A 298 -17.09 4.69 24.27
N GLN A 299 -16.64 5.91 23.95
CA GLN A 299 -16.62 6.42 22.59
C GLN A 299 -15.84 5.48 21.66
N ASN A 300 -14.72 4.91 22.14
CA ASN A 300 -13.93 3.93 21.40
C ASN A 300 -14.72 2.67 21.01
N LEU A 301 -15.58 2.16 21.90
CA LEU A 301 -16.44 1.01 21.58
C LEU A 301 -17.48 1.38 20.51
N PHE A 302 -18.08 2.56 20.61
CA PHE A 302 -19.01 3.06 19.58
C PHE A 302 -18.31 3.35 18.25
N ASP A 303 -17.09 3.83 18.25
CA ASP A 303 -16.31 4.03 17.01
C ASP A 303 -15.93 2.71 16.36
N LEU A 304 -15.65 1.67 17.15
CA LEU A 304 -15.48 0.30 16.64
C LEU A 304 -16.78 -0.23 16.04
N MET A 305 -17.93 -0.02 16.71
CA MET A 305 -19.23 -0.41 16.16
C MET A 305 -19.55 0.26 14.82
N LYS A 306 -19.23 1.55 14.65
CA LYS A 306 -19.41 2.25 13.36
C LYS A 306 -18.68 1.58 12.20
N VAL A 307 -17.61 0.87 12.48
CA VAL A 307 -16.76 0.25 11.45
C VAL A 307 -17.21 -1.17 11.12
N VAL A 308 -17.67 -1.94 12.11
CA VAL A 308 -17.94 -3.37 11.95
C VAL A 308 -19.40 -3.75 12.03
N SER A 309 -20.24 -2.93 12.66
CA SER A 309 -21.67 -3.20 12.87
C SER A 309 -22.54 -2.56 11.78
N THR A 310 -23.80 -2.98 11.68
CA THR A 310 -24.81 -2.29 10.86
C THR A 310 -25.19 -0.96 11.49
N GLN A 311 -25.70 -0.03 10.68
CA GLN A 311 -26.19 1.25 11.18
C GLN A 311 -27.30 1.06 12.22
N ASP A 312 -28.24 0.14 12.00
CA ASP A 312 -29.35 -0.16 12.93
C ASP A 312 -28.85 -0.64 14.29
N THR A 313 -27.80 -1.50 14.29
CA THR A 313 -27.16 -1.97 15.53
C THR A 313 -26.50 -0.82 16.28
N TYR A 314 -25.77 0.04 15.57
CA TYR A 314 -25.17 1.22 16.16
C TYR A 314 -26.21 2.16 16.76
N ASP A 315 -27.27 2.48 16.02
CA ASP A 315 -28.34 3.38 16.45
C ASP A 315 -29.08 2.82 17.65
N HIS A 316 -29.35 1.51 17.68
CA HIS A 316 -29.93 0.83 18.82
C HIS A 316 -29.15 1.04 20.12
N PHE A 317 -27.85 0.71 20.12
CA PHE A 317 -27.01 0.87 21.31
C PHE A 317 -26.75 2.33 21.65
N ASN A 318 -26.65 3.21 20.66
CA ASN A 318 -26.52 4.64 20.87
C ASN A 318 -27.79 5.23 21.55
N ASN A 319 -28.98 4.79 21.17
CA ASN A 319 -30.21 5.17 21.83
C ASN A 319 -30.27 4.65 23.27
N LEU A 320 -29.92 3.39 23.51
CA LEU A 320 -29.83 2.83 24.86
C LEU A 320 -28.86 3.60 25.76
N TYR A 321 -27.72 4.04 25.20
CA TYR A 321 -26.78 4.89 25.94
C TYR A 321 -27.41 6.24 26.29
N ASN A 322 -28.02 6.90 25.31
CA ASN A 322 -28.61 8.22 25.48
C ASN A 322 -29.80 8.24 26.46
N THR A 323 -30.48 7.11 26.61
CA THR A 323 -31.61 6.93 27.56
C THR A 323 -31.21 6.29 28.89
N CYS A 324 -29.92 6.17 29.17
CA CYS A 324 -29.34 5.53 30.38
C CYS A 324 -29.80 4.06 30.58
N GLN A 325 -30.08 3.34 29.48
CA GLN A 325 -30.53 1.94 29.51
C GLN A 325 -29.50 0.96 28.99
N VAL A 326 -28.33 1.43 28.57
CA VAL A 326 -27.26 0.59 28.01
C VAL A 326 -26.73 -0.40 29.06
N ARG A 327 -26.60 -1.66 28.62
CA ARG A 327 -25.87 -2.69 29.36
C ARG A 327 -24.59 -2.99 28.58
N TYR A 328 -23.43 -2.60 29.12
CA TYR A 328 -22.15 -2.79 28.43
C TYR A 328 -21.82 -4.26 28.14
N GLY A 329 -22.33 -5.20 28.95
CA GLY A 329 -22.21 -6.62 28.65
C GLY A 329 -22.85 -7.01 27.34
N ASP A 330 -24.04 -6.45 27.02
CA ASP A 330 -24.77 -6.74 25.79
C ASP A 330 -24.15 -6.01 24.60
N LEU A 331 -23.74 -4.74 24.77
CA LEU A 331 -22.98 -3.99 23.77
C LEU A 331 -21.70 -4.71 23.37
N LYS A 332 -20.88 -5.17 24.34
CA LYS A 332 -19.65 -5.90 24.10
C LYS A 332 -19.89 -7.24 23.41
N LYS A 333 -20.93 -7.97 23.79
CA LYS A 333 -21.30 -9.23 23.11
C LYS A 333 -21.64 -8.97 21.64
N GLN A 334 -22.51 -7.98 21.36
CA GLN A 334 -22.87 -7.64 19.99
C GLN A 334 -21.64 -7.19 19.18
N LEU A 335 -20.84 -6.28 19.74
CA LEU A 335 -19.60 -5.81 19.08
C LEU A 335 -18.66 -6.97 18.76
N ALA A 336 -18.51 -7.96 19.66
CA ALA A 336 -17.69 -9.13 19.43
C ALA A 336 -18.21 -9.99 18.26
N GLU A 337 -19.53 -10.24 18.19
CA GLU A 337 -20.12 -10.99 17.08
C GLU A 337 -19.96 -10.24 15.75
N ASP A 338 -20.20 -8.93 15.74
CA ASP A 338 -20.03 -8.11 14.53
C ASP A 338 -18.56 -8.12 14.04
N MET A 339 -17.58 -8.05 14.96
CA MET A 339 -16.15 -8.20 14.62
C MET A 339 -15.84 -9.59 14.05
N ILE A 340 -16.41 -10.65 14.63
CA ILE A 340 -16.23 -12.03 14.14
C ILE A 340 -16.76 -12.17 12.72
N ILE A 341 -17.96 -11.64 12.46
CA ILE A 341 -18.57 -11.64 11.12
C ILE A 341 -17.71 -10.83 10.13
N ALA A 342 -17.28 -9.62 10.50
CA ALA A 342 -16.48 -8.77 9.65
C ALA A 342 -15.11 -9.38 9.31
N THR A 343 -14.49 -10.12 10.24
CA THR A 343 -13.17 -10.73 10.03
C THR A 343 -13.24 -12.12 9.42
N ALA A 344 -14.37 -12.83 9.50
CA ALA A 344 -14.50 -14.22 9.04
C ALA A 344 -14.03 -14.44 7.60
N PRO A 345 -14.42 -13.64 6.58
CA PRO A 345 -14.00 -13.87 5.20
C PRO A 345 -12.48 -13.71 5.02
N ILE A 346 -11.85 -12.81 5.79
CA ILE A 346 -10.40 -12.60 5.73
C ILE A 346 -9.68 -13.73 6.44
N ARG A 347 -10.14 -14.14 7.62
CA ARG A 347 -9.59 -15.25 8.39
C ARG A 347 -9.61 -16.58 7.60
N ASP A 348 -10.73 -16.85 6.92
CA ASP A 348 -10.86 -18.07 6.10
C ASP A 348 -9.86 -18.06 4.94
N ARG A 349 -9.66 -16.91 4.29
CA ARG A 349 -8.62 -16.74 3.26
C ARG A 349 -7.21 -16.84 3.83
N ILE A 350 -6.94 -16.28 5.03
CA ILE A 350 -5.65 -16.44 5.73
C ILE A 350 -5.32 -17.93 5.87
N ASN A 351 -6.27 -18.73 6.39
CA ASN A 351 -6.07 -20.16 6.60
C ASN A 351 -5.83 -20.91 5.29
N ALA A 352 -6.60 -20.60 4.25
CA ALA A 352 -6.45 -21.23 2.94
C ALA A 352 -5.10 -20.89 2.29
N ILE A 353 -4.68 -19.63 2.30
CA ILE A 353 -3.43 -19.17 1.71
C ILE A 353 -2.22 -19.69 2.52
N ALA A 354 -2.31 -19.72 3.84
CA ALA A 354 -1.25 -20.20 4.70
C ALA A 354 -0.92 -21.69 4.45
N ALA A 355 -1.91 -22.47 4.03
CA ALA A 355 -1.75 -23.88 3.68
C ALA A 355 -1.08 -24.08 2.30
N ASP A 356 -1.12 -23.08 1.40
CA ASP A 356 -0.53 -23.16 0.05
C ASP A 356 0.82 -22.42 -0.02
N THR A 357 1.86 -23.11 0.44
CA THR A 357 3.24 -22.57 0.41
C THR A 357 3.78 -22.38 -1.01
N SER A 358 3.29 -23.17 -1.97
CA SER A 358 3.68 -23.06 -3.39
C SER A 358 3.16 -21.74 -3.99
N TYR A 359 1.88 -21.44 -3.73
CA TYR A 359 1.28 -20.16 -4.14
C TYR A 359 2.01 -18.96 -3.53
N LEU A 360 2.29 -18.99 -2.22
CA LEU A 360 3.04 -17.91 -1.55
C LEU A 360 4.41 -17.69 -2.17
N SER A 361 5.17 -18.76 -2.42
CA SER A 361 6.49 -18.67 -3.05
C SER A 361 6.41 -18.09 -4.46
N LYS A 362 5.40 -18.50 -5.24
CA LYS A 362 5.18 -17.96 -6.60
C LYS A 362 4.86 -16.48 -6.56
N VAL A 363 3.99 -16.03 -5.65
CA VAL A 363 3.61 -14.61 -5.51
C VAL A 363 4.82 -13.78 -5.09
N ALA A 364 5.56 -14.20 -4.07
CA ALA A 364 6.75 -13.49 -3.59
C ALA A 364 7.79 -13.33 -4.71
N LYS A 365 8.08 -14.42 -5.44
CA LYS A 365 9.03 -14.41 -6.56
C LYS A 365 8.59 -13.48 -7.69
N MET A 366 7.34 -13.56 -8.11
CA MET A 366 6.78 -12.71 -9.16
C MET A 366 6.82 -11.22 -8.76
N GLY A 367 6.48 -10.91 -7.52
CA GLY A 367 6.53 -9.55 -6.99
C GLY A 367 7.95 -8.99 -6.93
N ALA A 368 8.90 -9.80 -6.44
CA ALA A 368 10.32 -9.45 -6.42
C ALA A 368 10.86 -9.18 -7.84
N GLU A 369 10.53 -10.03 -8.82
CA GLU A 369 10.95 -9.85 -10.21
C GLU A 369 10.39 -8.55 -10.81
N LYS A 370 9.09 -8.26 -10.65
CA LYS A 370 8.48 -7.02 -11.10
C LYS A 370 9.10 -5.78 -10.42
N ALA A 371 9.32 -5.85 -9.11
CA ALA A 371 9.91 -4.75 -8.36
C ALA A 371 11.38 -4.51 -8.77
N ARG A 372 12.18 -5.57 -8.92
CA ARG A 372 13.57 -5.48 -9.41
C ARG A 372 13.65 -4.91 -10.83
N GLU A 373 12.75 -5.27 -11.73
CA GLU A 373 12.72 -4.70 -13.09
C GLU A 373 12.57 -3.17 -13.05
N SER A 374 11.71 -2.64 -12.18
CA SER A 374 11.56 -1.20 -11.97
C SER A 374 12.80 -0.60 -11.30
N ALA A 375 13.28 -1.21 -10.22
CA ALA A 375 14.40 -0.74 -9.41
C ALA A 375 15.72 -0.75 -10.18
N SER A 376 16.00 -1.80 -10.93
CA SER A 376 17.24 -1.92 -11.71
C SER A 376 17.35 -0.86 -12.81
N ARG A 377 16.20 -0.46 -13.41
CA ARG A 377 16.20 0.67 -14.36
C ARG A 377 16.61 1.96 -13.65
N THR A 378 16.04 2.24 -12.49
CA THR A 378 16.37 3.43 -11.70
C THR A 378 17.83 3.42 -11.26
N ILE A 379 18.35 2.30 -10.74
CA ILE A 379 19.75 2.21 -10.31
C ILE A 379 20.72 2.38 -11.47
N LYS A 380 20.39 1.79 -12.64
CA LYS A 380 21.23 1.99 -13.84
C LYS A 380 21.35 3.47 -14.20
N ASP A 381 20.22 4.16 -14.28
CA ASP A 381 20.19 5.60 -14.60
C ASP A 381 20.92 6.43 -13.51
N VAL A 382 20.70 6.11 -12.23
CA VAL A 382 21.38 6.78 -11.10
C VAL A 382 22.89 6.59 -11.17
N ARG A 383 23.38 5.39 -11.47
CA ARG A 383 24.82 5.13 -11.65
C ARG A 383 25.41 5.94 -12.81
N GLU A 384 24.68 6.04 -13.93
CA GLU A 384 25.11 6.86 -15.08
C GLU A 384 25.15 8.35 -14.71
N ILE A 385 24.16 8.86 -13.99
CA ILE A 385 24.08 10.25 -13.52
C ILE A 385 25.21 10.57 -12.55
N ILE A 386 25.52 9.68 -11.58
CA ILE A 386 26.62 9.84 -10.64
C ILE A 386 27.99 9.77 -11.35
N GLY A 387 28.06 9.09 -12.49
CA GLY A 387 29.30 8.94 -13.27
C GLY A 387 30.01 7.62 -13.04
N PHE A 388 29.37 6.61 -12.44
CA PHE A 388 29.91 5.26 -12.36
C PHE A 388 29.92 4.61 -13.75
N ARG A 389 31.10 4.24 -14.21
CA ARG A 389 31.31 3.59 -15.50
C ARG A 389 31.96 2.23 -15.30
N SER A 390 31.53 1.23 -16.07
CA SER A 390 32.25 -0.02 -16.21
C SER A 390 33.53 0.23 -17.06
N PHE A 391 34.62 -0.34 -16.63
CA PHE A 391 35.88 -0.30 -17.34
C PHE A 391 35.99 -1.49 -18.29
#